data_b14597453ef2e68f109bade0ee38f5bc
#
_entry.id   b14597453ef2e68f109bade0ee38f5bc
#
_cell.length_a   1.000
_cell.length_b   1.000
_cell.length_c   1.000
_cell.angle_alpha   90.00
_cell.angle_beta   90.00
_cell.angle_gamma   90.00
#
_symmetry.space_group_name_H-M   'P 1'
#
loop_
_entity.id
_entity.type
_entity.pdbx_description
1 polymer ?
#
loop_
_entity_poly.entity_id
_entity_poly.type
_entity_poly.pdbx_seq_one_letter_code
_entity_poly.pdbx_strand_id
1 'polypeptide(L)'
;MPELPEVETIGRELDRALSGKRILDVFVYREKNLVGGADAFREAVKGKDILAVQRRGKFLVFALSDELFLLSHLRMEGRYRVEKGAPLRNKHDIVSLTLSGNETLTYEDTRKFGRIEPLSKRELETRLATLGPEPIGLSGDDFFAILQTSNAPLKEALMDQHLFAGIGNIYACEILFASRLSPFLPAKDVTKEEAFRLAKESTRILNLAIAERGSTVHSFLNFSGMEGNMQNLLQVYGKRETPCPVCGTKLTYTKCGGRGTTYCPHCQHSSILPYILGITGPIHAGKSTASRFFENRGWRVFDADKEVKALYRNRDILRDMKAMLGKQSVARGKINPSYLRSVFADSPALRSTWEKHLEPFLERRFEEVKSSLKPGENLVLDVPLLARSSLRFHCDSVLLLLAPESERKARLELEGKDADGLLKLNASYPFEASKRLATYEIENEGDLSALEKKLKALPLP
;
A
#
# COMPACT_ATOMS: atom_id res chain seq x y z
N MET A 1 2.02 -14.21 -1.67
CA MET A 1 0.87 -15.12 -1.47
C MET A 1 0.26 -15.34 -2.83
N PRO A 2 0.09 -16.59 -3.28
CA PRO A 2 -0.62 -16.86 -4.52
C PRO A 2 -2.01 -16.23 -4.51
N GLU A 3 -2.34 -15.51 -5.58
CA GLU A 3 -3.65 -14.92 -5.82
C GLU A 3 -4.36 -15.75 -6.90
N LEU A 4 -5.53 -15.34 -7.38
CA LEU A 4 -6.33 -16.10 -8.34
C LEU A 4 -5.52 -16.62 -9.55
N PRO A 5 -4.68 -15.81 -10.25
CA PRO A 5 -3.95 -16.28 -11.43
C PRO A 5 -2.92 -17.37 -11.11
N GLU A 6 -2.20 -17.23 -9.99
CA GLU A 6 -1.21 -18.23 -9.57
C GLU A 6 -1.89 -19.54 -9.20
N VAL A 7 -3.00 -19.48 -8.45
CA VAL A 7 -3.75 -20.68 -8.03
C VAL A 7 -4.41 -21.35 -9.23
N GLU A 8 -4.88 -20.59 -10.22
CA GLU A 8 -5.43 -21.11 -11.48
C GLU A 8 -4.36 -21.89 -12.27
N THR A 9 -3.18 -21.31 -12.40
CA THR A 9 -2.04 -21.95 -13.09
C THR A 9 -1.67 -23.28 -12.43
N ILE A 10 -1.53 -23.29 -11.10
CA ILE A 10 -1.25 -24.49 -10.33
C ILE A 10 -2.39 -25.51 -10.48
N GLY A 11 -3.63 -25.08 -10.37
CA GLY A 11 -4.79 -25.95 -10.48
C GLY A 11 -4.83 -26.69 -11.81
N ARG A 12 -4.61 -25.98 -12.92
CA ARG A 12 -4.55 -26.58 -14.27
C ARG A 12 -3.40 -27.57 -14.44
N GLU A 13 -2.24 -27.27 -13.88
CA GLU A 13 -1.07 -28.16 -13.95
C GLU A 13 -1.30 -29.42 -13.08
N LEU A 14 -1.83 -29.28 -11.89
CA LEU A 14 -2.21 -30.39 -11.00
C LEU A 14 -3.30 -31.26 -11.63
N ASP A 15 -4.32 -30.66 -12.22
CA ASP A 15 -5.40 -31.39 -12.87
C ASP A 15 -4.85 -32.32 -13.97
N ARG A 16 -4.00 -31.79 -14.86
CA ARG A 16 -3.35 -32.58 -15.91
C ARG A 16 -2.48 -33.71 -15.38
N ALA A 17 -1.81 -33.47 -14.23
CA ALA A 17 -0.87 -34.43 -13.67
C ALA A 17 -1.55 -35.52 -12.84
N LEU A 18 -2.70 -35.21 -12.22
CA LEU A 18 -3.28 -36.05 -11.14
C LEU A 18 -4.60 -36.71 -11.51
N SER A 19 -5.36 -36.16 -12.45
CA SER A 19 -6.68 -36.72 -12.81
C SER A 19 -6.58 -38.17 -13.26
N GLY A 20 -7.43 -39.02 -12.69
CA GLY A 20 -7.46 -40.47 -12.89
C GLY A 20 -6.48 -41.26 -12.03
N LYS A 21 -5.67 -40.64 -11.19
CA LYS A 21 -4.75 -41.34 -10.28
C LYS A 21 -5.41 -41.71 -8.97
N ARG A 22 -5.07 -42.90 -8.45
CA ARG A 22 -5.50 -43.39 -7.14
C ARG A 22 -4.50 -43.06 -6.06
N ILE A 23 -4.97 -42.61 -4.90
CA ILE A 23 -4.18 -42.39 -3.69
C ILE A 23 -3.99 -43.74 -3.00
N LEU A 24 -2.75 -44.26 -3.03
CA LEU A 24 -2.42 -45.58 -2.48
C LEU A 24 -2.06 -45.49 -1.01
N ASP A 25 -1.33 -44.44 -0.61
CA ASP A 25 -0.93 -44.26 0.80
C ASP A 25 -0.74 -42.77 1.12
N VAL A 26 -0.71 -42.46 2.46
CA VAL A 26 -0.66 -41.09 2.99
C VAL A 26 0.38 -41.00 4.09
N PHE A 27 1.37 -40.11 3.91
CA PHE A 27 2.41 -39.81 4.89
C PHE A 27 2.20 -38.41 5.45
N VAL A 28 1.83 -38.30 6.72
CA VAL A 28 1.63 -37.02 7.39
C VAL A 28 2.88 -36.63 8.17
N TYR A 29 3.48 -35.50 7.86
CA TYR A 29 4.65 -34.97 8.54
C TYR A 29 4.29 -33.85 9.52
N ARG A 30 3.13 -33.16 9.28
CA ARG A 30 2.67 -32.07 10.13
C ARG A 30 1.14 -32.03 10.22
N GLU A 31 0.62 -32.58 11.28
CA GLU A 31 -0.81 -32.72 11.52
C GLU A 31 -1.57 -31.36 11.61
N LYS A 32 -0.96 -30.33 12.21
CA LYS A 32 -1.59 -29.00 12.42
C LYS A 32 -2.07 -28.31 11.15
N ASN A 33 -1.60 -28.74 9.99
CA ASN A 33 -2.01 -28.19 8.68
C ASN A 33 -3.18 -28.97 8.04
N LEU A 34 -3.56 -30.12 8.62
CA LEU A 34 -4.65 -30.95 8.17
C LEU A 34 -5.83 -30.77 9.13
N VAL A 35 -6.97 -30.33 8.61
CA VAL A 35 -8.16 -30.16 9.42
C VAL A 35 -8.76 -31.53 9.74
N GLY A 36 -9.07 -31.76 11.00
CA GLY A 36 -9.52 -33.06 11.50
C GLY A 36 -8.40 -33.99 12.00
N GLY A 37 -7.11 -33.61 11.77
CA GLY A 37 -5.96 -34.39 12.24
C GLY A 37 -5.44 -35.43 11.26
N ALA A 38 -4.33 -36.08 11.62
CA ALA A 38 -3.59 -36.97 10.72
C ALA A 38 -4.36 -38.25 10.37
N ASP A 39 -4.97 -38.89 11.38
CA ASP A 39 -5.64 -40.17 11.18
C ASP A 39 -6.93 -40.02 10.41
N ALA A 40 -7.78 -39.05 10.77
CA ALA A 40 -9.00 -38.75 10.03
C ALA A 40 -8.71 -38.37 8.57
N PHE A 41 -7.65 -37.58 8.33
CA PHE A 41 -7.22 -37.25 6.97
C PHE A 41 -6.80 -38.49 6.20
N ARG A 42 -5.99 -39.36 6.81
CA ARG A 42 -5.50 -40.61 6.17
C ARG A 42 -6.66 -41.53 5.82
N GLU A 43 -7.60 -41.76 6.74
CA GLU A 43 -8.78 -42.58 6.51
C GLU A 43 -9.68 -42.03 5.40
N ALA A 44 -9.87 -40.71 5.38
CA ALA A 44 -10.72 -40.06 4.38
C ALA A 44 -10.17 -40.23 2.95
N VAL A 45 -8.84 -40.06 2.73
CA VAL A 45 -8.28 -39.95 1.38
C VAL A 45 -7.62 -41.20 0.83
N LYS A 46 -7.18 -42.13 1.69
CA LYS A 46 -6.53 -43.38 1.22
C LYS A 46 -7.51 -44.22 0.43
N GLY A 47 -7.06 -44.73 -0.72
CA GLY A 47 -7.85 -45.54 -1.63
C GLY A 47 -8.79 -44.76 -2.57
N LYS A 48 -8.87 -43.42 -2.44
CA LYS A 48 -9.70 -42.58 -3.32
C LYS A 48 -9.01 -42.30 -4.65
N ASP A 49 -9.82 -42.16 -5.70
CA ASP A 49 -9.38 -41.70 -7.01
C ASP A 49 -9.48 -40.17 -7.09
N ILE A 50 -8.47 -39.51 -7.66
CA ILE A 50 -8.51 -38.06 -7.94
C ILE A 50 -9.23 -37.89 -9.28
N LEU A 51 -10.41 -37.28 -9.24
CA LEU A 51 -11.25 -37.11 -10.42
C LEU A 51 -10.91 -35.83 -11.18
N ALA A 52 -10.66 -34.75 -10.46
CA ALA A 52 -10.30 -33.45 -11.03
C ALA A 52 -9.64 -32.55 -9.98
N VAL A 53 -8.90 -31.53 -10.44
CA VAL A 53 -8.42 -30.44 -9.60
C VAL A 53 -8.94 -29.12 -10.17
N GLN A 54 -9.74 -28.43 -9.41
CA GLN A 54 -10.37 -27.16 -9.77
C GLN A 54 -9.92 -26.04 -8.83
N ARG A 55 -10.27 -24.81 -9.17
CA ARG A 55 -10.00 -23.62 -8.36
C ARG A 55 -11.29 -22.85 -8.05
N ARG A 56 -11.35 -22.29 -6.85
CA ARG A 56 -12.35 -21.27 -6.46
C ARG A 56 -11.66 -20.17 -5.62
N GLY A 57 -11.61 -18.94 -6.14
CA GLY A 57 -10.88 -17.85 -5.49
C GLY A 57 -9.39 -18.19 -5.35
N LYS A 58 -8.91 -18.30 -4.12
CA LYS A 58 -7.52 -18.68 -3.79
C LYS A 58 -7.40 -20.12 -3.25
N PHE A 59 -8.43 -20.92 -3.45
CA PHE A 59 -8.47 -22.32 -3.04
C PHE A 59 -8.31 -23.25 -4.23
N LEU A 60 -7.59 -24.34 -4.01
CA LEU A 60 -7.62 -25.52 -4.85
C LEU A 60 -8.65 -26.51 -4.29
N VAL A 61 -9.41 -27.12 -5.15
CA VAL A 61 -10.45 -28.11 -4.83
C VAL A 61 -10.12 -29.38 -5.58
N PHE A 62 -9.65 -30.40 -4.87
CA PHE A 62 -9.46 -31.73 -5.43
C PHE A 62 -10.75 -32.50 -5.28
N ALA A 63 -11.38 -32.86 -6.36
CA ALA A 63 -12.55 -33.75 -6.37
C ALA A 63 -12.05 -35.20 -6.33
N LEU A 64 -12.46 -35.95 -5.33
CA LEU A 64 -12.11 -37.35 -5.16
C LEU A 64 -13.36 -38.23 -5.39
N SER A 65 -13.13 -39.55 -5.52
CA SER A 65 -14.23 -40.51 -5.54
C SER A 65 -15.08 -40.45 -4.26
N ASP A 66 -16.32 -40.98 -4.34
CA ASP A 66 -17.26 -41.05 -3.23
C ASP A 66 -17.69 -39.68 -2.70
N GLU A 67 -17.80 -38.68 -3.59
CA GLU A 67 -18.23 -37.30 -3.25
C GLU A 67 -17.38 -36.63 -2.16
N LEU A 68 -16.11 -37.02 -2.03
CA LEU A 68 -15.13 -36.40 -1.16
C LEU A 68 -14.36 -35.32 -1.88
N PHE A 69 -14.04 -34.22 -1.19
CA PHE A 69 -13.28 -33.11 -1.72
C PHE A 69 -12.13 -32.75 -0.76
N LEU A 70 -10.97 -32.37 -1.31
CA LEU A 70 -9.92 -31.73 -0.51
C LEU A 70 -9.90 -30.24 -0.87
N LEU A 71 -10.20 -29.41 0.11
CA LEU A 71 -10.06 -27.96 -0.01
C LEU A 71 -8.69 -27.53 0.50
N SER A 72 -7.85 -27.00 -0.39
CA SER A 72 -6.49 -26.59 -0.06
C SER A 72 -6.28 -25.09 -0.27
N HIS A 73 -5.70 -24.43 0.73
CA HIS A 73 -5.31 -23.03 0.66
C HIS A 73 -3.80 -22.88 0.86
N LEU A 74 -3.10 -22.42 -0.18
CA LEU A 74 -1.64 -22.33 -0.21
C LEU A 74 -1.05 -21.26 0.73
N ARG A 75 -1.85 -20.27 1.14
CA ARG A 75 -1.40 -19.12 1.95
C ARG A 75 -0.23 -18.39 1.30
N MET A 76 0.90 -18.23 2.02
CA MET A 76 2.01 -17.38 1.55
C MET A 76 3.02 -18.14 0.70
N GLU A 77 3.34 -19.38 1.07
CA GLU A 77 4.46 -20.14 0.49
C GLU A 77 4.17 -21.63 0.33
N GLY A 78 2.89 -22.03 0.46
CA GLY A 78 2.47 -23.39 0.18
C GLY A 78 2.60 -23.73 -1.29
N ARG A 79 3.10 -24.92 -1.61
CA ARG A 79 3.22 -25.43 -2.96
C ARG A 79 3.07 -26.95 -3.03
N TYR A 80 2.74 -27.43 -4.20
CA TYR A 80 2.69 -28.85 -4.50
C TYR A 80 3.86 -29.24 -5.39
N ARG A 81 4.38 -30.46 -5.22
CA ARG A 81 5.31 -31.11 -6.14
C ARG A 81 4.90 -32.54 -6.39
N VAL A 82 5.15 -33.02 -7.59
CA VAL A 82 5.00 -34.43 -7.97
C VAL A 82 6.37 -35.01 -8.32
N GLU A 83 6.68 -36.15 -7.74
CA GLU A 83 7.96 -36.84 -7.92
C GLU A 83 7.70 -38.30 -8.27
N LYS A 84 8.63 -38.95 -8.98
CA LYS A 84 8.57 -40.39 -9.21
C LYS A 84 9.10 -41.16 -8.02
N GLY A 85 8.45 -42.25 -7.66
CA GLY A 85 8.86 -43.15 -6.59
C GLY A 85 8.34 -42.74 -5.21
N ALA A 86 8.99 -43.25 -4.16
CA ALA A 86 8.62 -42.96 -2.78
C ALA A 86 8.92 -41.50 -2.40
N PRO A 87 8.18 -40.92 -1.42
CA PRO A 87 8.36 -39.53 -1.03
C PRO A 87 9.77 -39.27 -0.46
N LEU A 88 10.49 -38.35 -1.09
CA LEU A 88 11.74 -37.82 -0.56
C LEU A 88 11.41 -36.73 0.47
N ARG A 89 11.57 -37.03 1.76
CA ARG A 89 11.20 -36.11 2.83
C ARG A 89 12.07 -34.86 2.85
N ASN A 90 11.41 -33.69 2.85
CA ASN A 90 12.02 -32.39 3.09
C ASN A 90 11.52 -31.81 4.42
N LYS A 91 12.29 -30.89 5.04
CA LYS A 91 11.96 -30.22 6.33
C LYS A 91 10.67 -29.39 6.29
N HIS A 92 10.19 -29.06 5.09
CA HIS A 92 9.00 -28.22 4.86
C HIS A 92 7.77 -29.03 4.43
N ASP A 93 7.91 -30.33 4.29
CA ASP A 93 6.80 -31.19 3.89
C ASP A 93 5.73 -31.24 4.99
N ILE A 94 4.50 -31.18 4.55
CA ILE A 94 3.30 -31.27 5.40
C ILE A 94 2.64 -32.63 5.26
N VAL A 95 2.40 -33.07 4.02
CA VAL A 95 1.80 -34.36 3.70
C VAL A 95 2.25 -34.82 2.32
N SER A 96 2.47 -36.13 2.16
CA SER A 96 2.73 -36.77 0.87
C SER A 96 1.69 -37.85 0.61
N LEU A 97 1.19 -37.88 -0.60
CA LEU A 97 0.24 -38.87 -1.12
C LEU A 97 0.96 -39.75 -2.16
N THR A 98 1.14 -41.02 -1.87
CA THR A 98 1.61 -41.97 -2.87
C THR A 98 0.50 -42.28 -3.85
N LEU A 99 0.77 -42.17 -5.13
CA LEU A 99 -0.22 -42.31 -6.20
C LEU A 99 0.03 -43.55 -7.05
N SER A 100 -1.01 -44.02 -7.75
CA SER A 100 -0.84 -44.99 -8.82
C SER A 100 0.10 -44.45 -9.89
N GLY A 101 0.81 -45.36 -10.60
CA GLY A 101 1.82 -44.94 -11.58
C GLY A 101 3.20 -44.65 -10.99
N ASN A 102 3.45 -45.07 -9.74
CA ASN A 102 4.73 -44.87 -9.03
C ASN A 102 5.13 -43.38 -8.88
N GLU A 103 4.20 -42.57 -8.48
CA GLU A 103 4.39 -41.11 -8.23
C GLU A 103 3.97 -40.74 -6.82
N THR A 104 4.47 -39.62 -6.35
CA THR A 104 4.12 -39.02 -5.06
C THR A 104 3.78 -37.57 -5.22
N LEU A 105 2.59 -37.15 -4.79
CA LEU A 105 2.20 -35.75 -4.63
C LEU A 105 2.55 -35.30 -3.21
N THR A 106 3.37 -34.28 -3.08
CA THR A 106 3.72 -33.70 -1.77
C THR A 106 3.26 -32.26 -1.70
N TYR A 107 2.58 -31.91 -0.61
CA TYR A 107 2.32 -30.53 -0.20
C TYR A 107 3.38 -30.09 0.79
N GLU A 108 4.05 -28.99 0.50
CA GLU A 108 5.05 -28.39 1.34
C GLU A 108 4.74 -26.91 1.61
N ASP A 109 5.15 -26.39 2.77
CA ASP A 109 4.98 -24.98 3.13
C ASP A 109 6.09 -24.55 4.10
N THR A 110 6.96 -23.65 3.65
CA THR A 110 8.07 -23.14 4.46
C THR A 110 7.59 -22.39 5.69
N ARG A 111 6.44 -21.70 5.59
CA ARG A 111 5.83 -20.92 6.68
C ARG A 111 4.80 -21.72 7.49
N LYS A 112 4.34 -22.84 6.97
CA LYS A 112 3.40 -23.75 7.66
C LYS A 112 2.05 -23.13 8.00
N PHE A 113 1.56 -22.19 7.15
CA PHE A 113 0.26 -21.52 7.30
C PHE A 113 -0.83 -22.11 6.41
N GLY A 114 -0.43 -22.84 5.38
CA GLY A 114 -1.36 -23.51 4.47
C GLY A 114 -2.21 -24.55 5.17
N ARG A 115 -3.37 -24.84 4.61
CA ARG A 115 -4.34 -25.79 5.16
C ARG A 115 -4.90 -26.69 4.09
N ILE A 116 -5.16 -27.94 4.47
CA ILE A 116 -5.86 -28.91 3.64
C ILE A 116 -7.00 -29.49 4.50
N GLU A 117 -8.20 -29.54 3.95
CA GLU A 117 -9.42 -29.92 4.64
C GLU A 117 -10.18 -30.94 3.78
N PRO A 118 -10.39 -32.20 4.25
CA PRO A 118 -11.29 -33.12 3.59
C PRO A 118 -12.72 -32.75 3.94
N LEU A 119 -13.58 -32.65 2.92
CA LEU A 119 -14.96 -32.17 3.03
C LEU A 119 -15.90 -33.03 2.19
N SER A 120 -17.09 -33.29 2.68
CA SER A 120 -18.21 -33.72 1.87
C SER A 120 -18.65 -32.61 0.91
N LYS A 121 -19.44 -32.92 -0.09
CA LYS A 121 -20.00 -31.95 -1.04
C LYS A 121 -20.74 -30.81 -0.33
N ARG A 122 -21.59 -31.13 0.64
CA ARG A 122 -22.38 -30.14 1.40
C ARG A 122 -21.46 -29.19 2.22
N GLU A 123 -20.43 -29.74 2.85
CA GLU A 123 -19.49 -28.93 3.62
C GLU A 123 -18.65 -28.03 2.72
N LEU A 124 -18.22 -28.52 1.54
CA LEU A 124 -17.53 -27.73 0.54
C LEU A 124 -18.39 -26.58 0.05
N GLU A 125 -19.65 -26.84 -0.34
CA GLU A 125 -20.61 -25.83 -0.76
C GLU A 125 -20.80 -24.75 0.31
N THR A 126 -20.98 -25.15 1.57
CA THR A 126 -21.08 -24.23 2.71
C THR A 126 -19.83 -23.38 2.87
N ARG A 127 -18.65 -23.98 2.73
CA ARG A 127 -17.37 -23.31 2.85
C ARG A 127 -17.15 -22.28 1.74
N LEU A 128 -17.47 -22.66 0.51
CA LEU A 128 -17.30 -21.80 -0.68
C LEU A 128 -18.40 -20.73 -0.82
N ALA A 129 -19.57 -20.93 -0.24
CA ALA A 129 -20.66 -19.94 -0.24
C ALA A 129 -20.31 -18.65 0.51
N THR A 130 -19.30 -18.68 1.38
CA THR A 130 -18.80 -17.47 2.07
C THR A 130 -17.98 -16.56 1.15
N LEU A 131 -17.55 -17.06 -0.02
CA LEU A 131 -16.76 -16.29 -0.98
C LEU A 131 -17.69 -15.49 -1.91
N GLY A 132 -17.34 -14.24 -2.12
CA GLY A 132 -17.95 -13.41 -3.15
C GLY A 132 -17.74 -13.95 -4.57
N PRO A 133 -18.35 -13.35 -5.59
CA PRO A 133 -18.11 -13.73 -6.98
C PRO A 133 -16.65 -13.54 -7.39
N GLU A 134 -16.21 -14.27 -8.39
CA GLU A 134 -14.91 -14.04 -9.01
C GLU A 134 -14.99 -12.86 -9.98
N PRO A 135 -13.97 -11.99 -10.00
CA PRO A 135 -14.02 -10.76 -10.79
C PRO A 135 -13.92 -10.99 -12.31
N ILE A 136 -13.42 -12.15 -12.75
CA ILE A 136 -13.31 -12.47 -14.18
C ILE A 136 -14.70 -12.68 -14.78
N GLY A 137 -15.06 -11.85 -15.76
CA GLY A 137 -16.35 -11.93 -16.44
C GLY A 137 -17.51 -11.30 -15.67
N LEU A 138 -17.29 -10.78 -14.48
CA LEU A 138 -18.32 -10.06 -13.72
C LEU A 138 -18.67 -8.74 -14.44
N SER A 139 -19.95 -8.42 -14.51
CA SER A 139 -20.43 -7.21 -15.17
C SER A 139 -20.08 -5.94 -14.38
N GLY A 140 -20.09 -4.77 -15.05
CA GLY A 140 -19.94 -3.49 -14.37
C GLY A 140 -21.08 -3.19 -13.40
N ASP A 141 -22.30 -3.63 -13.70
CA ASP A 141 -23.45 -3.48 -12.81
C ASP A 141 -23.28 -4.32 -11.53
N ASP A 142 -22.77 -5.56 -11.64
CA ASP A 142 -22.47 -6.41 -10.48
C ASP A 142 -21.35 -5.79 -9.63
N PHE A 143 -20.26 -5.31 -10.27
CA PHE A 143 -19.19 -4.60 -9.56
C PHE A 143 -19.73 -3.40 -8.79
N PHE A 144 -20.57 -2.58 -9.45
CA PHE A 144 -21.20 -1.43 -8.81
C PHE A 144 -22.03 -1.84 -7.61
N ALA A 145 -22.94 -2.82 -7.79
CA ALA A 145 -23.82 -3.29 -6.72
C ALA A 145 -23.03 -3.80 -5.51
N ILE A 146 -21.95 -4.57 -5.74
CA ILE A 146 -21.09 -5.11 -4.67
C ILE A 146 -20.38 -3.97 -3.94
N LEU A 147 -19.78 -3.01 -4.67
CA LEU A 147 -19.03 -1.92 -4.07
C LEU A 147 -19.91 -1.00 -3.22
N GLN A 148 -21.18 -0.80 -3.59
CA GLN A 148 -22.13 -0.02 -2.80
C GLN A 148 -22.39 -0.59 -1.40
N THR A 149 -22.06 -1.85 -1.14
CA THR A 149 -22.23 -2.49 0.17
C THR A 149 -21.09 -2.18 1.15
N SER A 150 -19.99 -1.53 0.71
CA SER A 150 -18.79 -1.36 1.52
C SER A 150 -18.37 0.10 1.68
N ASN A 151 -18.11 0.50 2.93
CA ASN A 151 -17.52 1.80 3.26
C ASN A 151 -15.98 1.75 3.31
N ALA A 152 -15.37 0.58 3.14
CA ALA A 152 -13.93 0.43 3.19
C ALA A 152 -13.26 1.16 2.00
N PRO A 153 -11.97 1.52 2.11
CA PRO A 153 -11.19 1.96 0.96
C PRO A 153 -11.28 0.97 -0.19
N LEU A 154 -11.36 1.45 -1.42
CA LEU A 154 -11.61 0.64 -2.62
C LEU A 154 -10.61 -0.52 -2.76
N LYS A 155 -9.34 -0.29 -2.40
CA LYS A 155 -8.35 -1.36 -2.40
C LYS A 155 -8.68 -2.47 -1.40
N GLU A 156 -9.15 -2.13 -0.21
CA GLU A 156 -9.55 -3.10 0.80
C GLU A 156 -10.78 -3.89 0.36
N ALA A 157 -11.76 -3.19 -0.19
CA ALA A 157 -12.97 -3.83 -0.74
C ALA A 157 -12.64 -4.81 -1.88
N LEU A 158 -11.73 -4.46 -2.80
CA LEU A 158 -11.27 -5.38 -3.85
C LEU A 158 -10.53 -6.61 -3.32
N MET A 159 -9.86 -6.49 -2.17
CA MET A 159 -9.12 -7.58 -1.55
C MET A 159 -9.96 -8.43 -0.59
N ASP A 160 -11.16 -7.98 -0.25
CA ASP A 160 -12.10 -8.74 0.59
C ASP A 160 -12.65 -9.93 -0.19
N GLN A 161 -12.34 -11.13 0.27
CA GLN A 161 -12.74 -12.36 -0.38
C GLN A 161 -14.26 -12.62 -0.29
N HIS A 162 -14.98 -11.94 0.60
CA HIS A 162 -16.44 -11.98 0.67
C HIS A 162 -17.09 -11.07 -0.39
N LEU A 163 -16.37 -10.06 -0.88
CA LEU A 163 -16.84 -9.18 -1.95
C LEU A 163 -16.32 -9.65 -3.31
N PHE A 164 -15.02 -9.94 -3.43
CA PHE A 164 -14.37 -10.38 -4.67
C PHE A 164 -13.39 -11.52 -4.39
N ALA A 165 -13.77 -12.75 -4.75
CA ALA A 165 -12.91 -13.89 -4.52
C ALA A 165 -11.73 -13.91 -5.49
N GLY A 166 -10.52 -14.01 -4.95
CA GLY A 166 -9.31 -14.22 -5.73
C GLY A 166 -8.37 -13.01 -5.87
N ILE A 167 -8.86 -11.77 -5.80
CA ILE A 167 -7.99 -10.58 -5.84
C ILE A 167 -7.18 -10.49 -4.55
N GLY A 168 -5.89 -10.21 -4.68
CA GLY A 168 -5.00 -9.92 -3.56
C GLY A 168 -4.25 -8.60 -3.75
N ASN A 169 -3.12 -8.46 -3.05
CA ASN A 169 -2.42 -7.17 -2.98
C ASN A 169 -1.75 -6.75 -4.30
N ILE A 170 -1.27 -7.71 -5.08
CA ILE A 170 -0.62 -7.44 -6.36
C ILE A 170 -1.66 -6.91 -7.34
N TYR A 171 -2.68 -7.73 -7.60
CA TYR A 171 -3.66 -7.40 -8.63
C TYR A 171 -4.59 -6.27 -8.23
N ALA A 172 -4.86 -6.05 -6.93
CA ALA A 172 -5.59 -4.86 -6.50
C ALA A 172 -4.85 -3.55 -6.86
N CYS A 173 -3.52 -3.49 -6.69
CA CYS A 173 -2.75 -2.32 -7.10
C CYS A 173 -2.78 -2.12 -8.62
N GLU A 174 -2.59 -3.18 -9.40
CA GLU A 174 -2.56 -3.12 -10.86
C GLU A 174 -3.93 -2.77 -11.47
N ILE A 175 -5.00 -3.36 -10.94
CA ILE A 175 -6.38 -3.07 -11.38
C ILE A 175 -6.75 -1.62 -11.10
N LEU A 176 -6.45 -1.12 -9.90
CA LEU A 176 -6.73 0.26 -9.53
C LEU A 176 -5.93 1.26 -10.37
N PHE A 177 -4.67 0.95 -10.67
CA PHE A 177 -3.85 1.77 -11.55
C PHE A 177 -4.41 1.81 -12.98
N ALA A 178 -4.75 0.66 -13.55
CA ALA A 178 -5.31 0.57 -14.89
C ALA A 178 -6.68 1.27 -14.98
N SER A 179 -7.47 1.19 -13.92
CA SER A 179 -8.78 1.86 -13.81
C SER A 179 -8.68 3.34 -13.47
N ARG A 180 -7.47 3.86 -13.18
CA ARG A 180 -7.22 5.24 -12.75
C ARG A 180 -8.02 5.65 -11.52
N LEU A 181 -8.15 4.75 -10.56
CA LEU A 181 -8.90 4.98 -9.33
C LEU A 181 -7.98 4.99 -8.12
N SER A 182 -8.24 5.94 -7.22
CA SER A 182 -7.53 6.04 -5.95
C SER A 182 -7.77 4.77 -5.11
N PRO A 183 -6.72 4.13 -4.56
CA PRO A 183 -6.88 3.01 -3.64
C PRO A 183 -7.61 3.38 -2.35
N PHE A 184 -7.69 4.67 -2.03
CA PHE A 184 -8.28 5.21 -0.80
C PHE A 184 -9.72 5.69 -0.98
N LEU A 185 -10.23 5.77 -2.22
CA LEU A 185 -11.63 6.11 -2.50
C LEU A 185 -12.54 5.15 -1.73
N PRO A 186 -13.52 5.61 -0.94
CA PRO A 186 -14.50 4.72 -0.35
C PRO A 186 -15.23 3.92 -1.42
N ALA A 187 -15.35 2.61 -1.25
CA ALA A 187 -15.89 1.73 -2.29
C ALA A 187 -17.30 2.13 -2.71
N LYS A 188 -18.14 2.59 -1.78
CA LYS A 188 -19.51 3.08 -2.06
C LYS A 188 -19.55 4.35 -2.91
N ASP A 189 -18.47 5.14 -2.96
CA ASP A 189 -18.40 6.40 -3.69
C ASP A 189 -17.94 6.19 -5.15
N VAL A 190 -17.66 4.94 -5.55
CA VAL A 190 -17.37 4.57 -6.93
C VAL A 190 -18.61 4.80 -7.79
N THR A 191 -18.46 5.54 -8.87
CA THR A 191 -19.55 5.76 -9.85
C THR A 191 -19.79 4.50 -10.69
N LYS A 192 -20.93 4.48 -11.39
CA LYS A 192 -21.27 3.36 -12.27
C LYS A 192 -20.23 3.20 -13.41
N GLU A 193 -19.81 4.29 -14.04
CA GLU A 193 -18.78 4.27 -15.09
C GLU A 193 -17.42 3.75 -14.56
N GLU A 194 -17.06 4.12 -13.34
CA GLU A 194 -15.85 3.64 -12.68
C GLU A 194 -15.93 2.14 -12.38
N ALA A 195 -17.09 1.65 -11.93
CA ALA A 195 -17.33 0.22 -11.72
C ALA A 195 -17.20 -0.58 -13.03
N PHE A 196 -17.70 -0.05 -14.15
CA PHE A 196 -17.51 -0.66 -15.47
C PHE A 196 -16.04 -0.73 -15.89
N ARG A 197 -15.25 0.32 -15.61
CA ARG A 197 -13.78 0.27 -15.83
C ARG A 197 -13.11 -0.75 -14.95
N LEU A 198 -13.47 -0.82 -13.66
CA LEU A 198 -12.95 -1.83 -12.72
C LEU A 198 -13.23 -3.26 -13.21
N ALA A 199 -14.46 -3.55 -13.61
CA ALA A 199 -14.86 -4.86 -14.13
C ALA A 199 -14.04 -5.26 -15.37
N LYS A 200 -13.92 -4.34 -16.33
CA LYS A 200 -13.15 -4.52 -17.55
C LYS A 200 -11.68 -4.77 -17.26
N GLU A 201 -11.04 -3.91 -16.45
CA GLU A 201 -9.62 -4.00 -16.15
C GLU A 201 -9.30 -5.20 -15.25
N SER A 202 -10.20 -5.57 -14.32
CA SER A 202 -10.07 -6.78 -13.52
C SER A 202 -10.03 -8.02 -14.40
N THR A 203 -10.98 -8.15 -15.31
CA THR A 203 -11.03 -9.27 -16.26
C THR A 203 -9.79 -9.30 -17.14
N ARG A 204 -9.37 -8.17 -17.70
CA ARG A 204 -8.20 -8.07 -18.58
C ARG A 204 -6.89 -8.45 -17.86
N ILE A 205 -6.65 -7.85 -16.68
CA ILE A 205 -5.40 -8.05 -15.94
C ILE A 205 -5.30 -9.48 -15.39
N LEU A 206 -6.38 -10.01 -14.83
CA LEU A 206 -6.36 -11.37 -14.29
C LEU A 206 -6.21 -12.43 -15.39
N ASN A 207 -6.86 -12.25 -16.55
CA ASN A 207 -6.65 -13.14 -17.69
C ASN A 207 -5.23 -13.06 -18.26
N LEU A 208 -4.66 -11.84 -18.37
CA LEU A 208 -3.26 -11.66 -18.75
C LEU A 208 -2.34 -12.38 -17.75
N ALA A 209 -2.58 -12.22 -16.47
CA ALA A 209 -1.78 -12.86 -15.44
C ALA A 209 -1.88 -14.40 -15.48
N ILE A 210 -3.04 -14.98 -15.81
CA ILE A 210 -3.21 -16.41 -16.03
C ILE A 210 -2.41 -16.85 -17.26
N ALA A 211 -2.46 -16.10 -18.36
CA ALA A 211 -1.72 -16.40 -19.58
C ALA A 211 -0.20 -16.38 -19.35
N GLU A 212 0.28 -15.44 -18.53
CA GLU A 212 1.67 -15.28 -18.12
C GLU A 212 2.07 -16.19 -16.94
N ARG A 213 1.23 -17.14 -16.55
CA ARG A 213 1.45 -18.12 -15.46
C ARG A 213 1.65 -17.52 -14.08
N GLY A 214 1.04 -16.36 -13.84
CA GLY A 214 1.14 -15.64 -12.57
C GLY A 214 2.42 -14.85 -12.39
N SER A 215 2.61 -14.31 -11.18
CA SER A 215 3.73 -13.45 -10.82
C SER A 215 4.63 -14.15 -9.79
N THR A 216 5.92 -14.22 -10.09
CA THR A 216 6.96 -14.71 -9.17
C THR A 216 7.58 -13.56 -8.41
N VAL A 217 6.81 -12.96 -7.49
CA VAL A 217 7.31 -11.90 -6.62
C VAL A 217 7.75 -12.53 -5.30
N HIS A 218 8.91 -13.02 -5.16
CA HIS A 218 9.65 -13.60 -4.04
C HIS A 218 10.06 -15.07 -4.24
N SER A 219 9.22 -16.06 -4.02
CA SER A 219 9.62 -17.47 -3.99
C SER A 219 8.59 -18.40 -4.63
N PHE A 220 7.61 -17.80 -5.31
CA PHE A 220 6.58 -18.57 -5.98
C PHE A 220 7.16 -19.21 -7.26
N LEU A 221 7.18 -20.53 -7.28
CA LEU A 221 7.37 -21.32 -8.49
C LEU A 221 6.06 -22.03 -8.78
N ASN A 222 5.69 -22.15 -10.06
CA ASN A 222 4.57 -22.99 -10.46
C ASN A 222 4.87 -24.47 -10.13
N PHE A 223 3.90 -25.34 -10.35
CA PHE A 223 4.04 -26.77 -10.10
C PHE A 223 5.23 -27.40 -10.87
N SER A 224 5.52 -26.92 -12.08
CA SER A 224 6.66 -27.37 -12.91
C SER A 224 8.00 -26.77 -12.48
N GLY A 225 8.06 -25.97 -11.40
CA GLY A 225 9.28 -25.31 -10.94
C GLY A 225 9.71 -24.12 -11.80
N MET A 226 8.86 -23.66 -12.71
CA MET A 226 9.13 -22.49 -13.57
C MET A 226 8.57 -21.22 -12.93
N GLU A 227 9.25 -20.12 -13.17
CA GLU A 227 8.77 -18.79 -12.77
C GLU A 227 7.63 -18.34 -13.70
N GLY A 228 6.65 -17.65 -13.15
CA GLY A 228 5.69 -16.89 -13.94
C GLY A 228 6.39 -15.69 -14.60
N ASN A 229 5.72 -15.03 -15.54
CA ASN A 229 6.28 -13.88 -16.26
C ASN A 229 5.54 -12.56 -15.93
N MET A 230 4.43 -12.61 -15.21
CA MET A 230 3.61 -11.43 -14.92
C MET A 230 4.37 -10.35 -14.12
N GLN A 231 5.38 -10.70 -13.29
CA GLN A 231 6.20 -9.72 -12.56
C GLN A 231 6.90 -8.72 -13.50
N ASN A 232 7.21 -9.09 -14.73
CA ASN A 232 7.84 -8.22 -15.73
C ASN A 232 6.84 -7.23 -16.34
N LEU A 233 5.55 -7.53 -16.26
CA LEU A 233 4.46 -6.73 -16.82
C LEU A 233 3.76 -5.83 -15.81
N LEU A 234 4.07 -5.98 -14.51
CA LEU A 234 3.51 -5.14 -13.47
C LEU A 234 3.86 -3.67 -13.72
N GLN A 235 2.89 -2.78 -13.55
CA GLN A 235 3.03 -1.36 -13.83
C GLN A 235 3.40 -0.56 -12.57
N VAL A 236 2.84 -0.90 -11.42
CA VAL A 236 3.02 -0.14 -10.18
C VAL A 236 3.44 -1.00 -8.98
N TYR A 237 2.96 -2.24 -8.87
CA TYR A 237 3.26 -3.07 -7.71
C TYR A 237 4.76 -3.32 -7.57
N GLY A 238 5.33 -3.01 -6.40
CA GLY A 238 6.76 -3.15 -6.12
C GLY A 238 7.65 -2.04 -6.70
N LYS A 239 7.11 -1.12 -7.49
CA LYS A 239 7.85 -0.05 -8.20
C LYS A 239 7.79 1.30 -7.47
N ARG A 240 7.91 1.29 -6.16
CA ARG A 240 7.94 2.53 -5.38
C ARG A 240 9.07 3.45 -5.86
N GLU A 241 8.79 4.77 -5.83
CA GLU A 241 9.76 5.82 -6.17
C GLU A 241 10.26 5.84 -7.63
N THR A 242 9.71 4.95 -8.49
CA THR A 242 9.99 5.01 -9.93
C THR A 242 9.02 5.94 -10.65
N PRO A 243 9.35 6.43 -11.85
CA PRO A 243 8.41 7.20 -12.66
C PRO A 243 7.18 6.37 -13.03
N CYS A 244 6.00 6.99 -12.98
CA CYS A 244 4.77 6.40 -13.49
C CYS A 244 4.89 6.15 -15.01
N PRO A 245 4.58 4.95 -15.51
CA PRO A 245 4.71 4.64 -16.94
C PRO A 245 3.73 5.44 -17.83
N VAL A 246 2.71 6.09 -17.25
CA VAL A 246 1.72 6.87 -18.00
C VAL A 246 2.03 8.36 -18.01
N CYS A 247 2.35 8.96 -16.84
CA CYS A 247 2.50 10.42 -16.71
C CYS A 247 3.87 10.88 -16.22
N GLY A 248 4.79 9.97 -15.92
CA GLY A 248 6.13 10.30 -15.40
C GLY A 248 6.19 10.72 -13.93
N THR A 249 5.04 10.99 -13.28
CA THR A 249 5.01 11.33 -11.85
C THR A 249 5.60 10.19 -11.01
N LYS A 250 6.37 10.51 -9.99
CA LYS A 250 6.96 9.51 -9.10
C LYS A 250 5.89 8.70 -8.36
N LEU A 251 5.98 7.38 -8.45
CA LEU A 251 5.05 6.49 -7.78
C LEU A 251 5.20 6.56 -6.26
N THR A 252 4.10 6.72 -5.57
CA THR A 252 4.04 6.81 -4.10
C THR A 252 3.79 5.44 -3.49
N TYR A 253 4.42 5.19 -2.34
CA TYR A 253 4.21 3.99 -1.54
C TYR A 253 3.69 4.34 -0.16
N THR A 254 2.57 3.74 0.24
CA THR A 254 1.99 3.87 1.57
C THR A 254 1.29 2.57 1.99
N LYS A 255 0.53 2.59 3.08
CA LYS A 255 -0.30 1.46 3.51
C LYS A 255 -1.78 1.79 3.36
N CYS A 256 -2.55 0.82 2.86
CA CYS A 256 -4.00 0.81 2.85
C CYS A 256 -4.45 -0.53 3.43
N GLY A 257 -5.27 -0.52 4.48
CA GLY A 257 -5.67 -1.73 5.19
C GLY A 257 -4.49 -2.56 5.73
N GLY A 258 -3.44 -1.91 6.22
CA GLY A 258 -2.23 -2.58 6.69
C GLY A 258 -1.36 -3.20 5.59
N ARG A 259 -1.75 -3.11 4.31
CA ARG A 259 -1.04 -3.68 3.15
C ARG A 259 -0.30 -2.60 2.36
N GLY A 260 0.95 -2.91 1.97
CA GLY A 260 1.73 -2.02 1.12
C GLY A 260 1.01 -1.71 -0.20
N THR A 261 0.95 -0.45 -0.55
CA THR A 261 0.19 0.09 -1.68
C THR A 261 1.09 1.01 -2.47
N THR A 262 1.38 0.67 -3.72
CA THR A 262 2.05 1.56 -4.66
C THR A 262 1.02 2.08 -5.66
N TYR A 263 1.00 3.38 -5.88
CA TYR A 263 0.03 4.03 -6.77
C TYR A 263 0.63 5.31 -7.37
N CYS A 264 0.04 5.81 -8.43
CA CYS A 264 0.37 7.11 -9.00
C CYS A 264 -0.58 8.17 -8.43
N PRO A 265 -0.10 9.16 -7.66
CA PRO A 265 -0.97 10.17 -7.05
C PRO A 265 -1.64 11.07 -8.12
N HIS A 266 -1.04 11.23 -9.28
CA HIS A 266 -1.62 11.98 -10.39
C HIS A 266 -2.66 11.18 -11.19
N CYS A 267 -2.31 9.95 -11.65
CA CYS A 267 -3.23 9.17 -12.49
C CYS A 267 -4.40 8.56 -11.72
N GLN A 268 -4.24 8.33 -10.40
CA GLN A 268 -5.22 7.69 -9.53
C GLN A 268 -5.83 8.67 -8.53
N HIS A 269 -5.81 9.96 -8.88
CA HIS A 269 -6.47 10.99 -8.09
C HIS A 269 -8.00 10.83 -8.17
N SER A 270 -8.67 11.05 -7.04
CA SER A 270 -10.12 11.11 -6.96
C SER A 270 -10.58 12.54 -6.77
N SER A 271 -11.54 13.00 -7.56
CA SER A 271 -12.15 14.31 -7.39
C SER A 271 -12.92 14.46 -6.06
N ILE A 272 -13.19 13.36 -5.37
CA ILE A 272 -13.88 13.36 -4.07
C ILE A 272 -12.87 13.46 -2.92
N LEU A 273 -11.69 12.84 -3.07
CA LEU A 273 -10.65 12.89 -2.04
C LEU A 273 -9.77 14.12 -2.23
N PRO A 274 -9.38 14.79 -1.14
CA PRO A 274 -8.46 15.91 -1.23
C PRO A 274 -7.10 15.45 -1.75
N TYR A 275 -6.55 16.18 -2.73
CA TYR A 275 -5.15 16.01 -3.08
C TYR A 275 -4.29 16.83 -2.11
N ILE A 276 -3.29 16.20 -1.53
CA ILE A 276 -2.43 16.81 -0.51
C ILE A 276 -1.03 17.05 -1.10
N LEU A 277 -0.71 18.31 -1.37
CA LEU A 277 0.59 18.74 -1.85
C LEU A 277 1.47 19.18 -0.67
N GLY A 278 2.49 18.41 -0.33
CA GLY A 278 3.51 18.85 0.60
C GLY A 278 4.43 19.90 -0.03
N ILE A 279 4.66 21.03 0.61
CA ILE A 279 5.65 22.04 0.18
C ILE A 279 6.76 22.09 1.21
N THR A 280 8.01 21.93 0.74
CA THR A 280 9.22 21.97 1.58
C THR A 280 10.36 22.67 0.86
N GLY A 281 11.42 22.99 1.59
CA GLY A 281 12.60 23.66 1.04
C GLY A 281 13.27 24.61 2.03
N PRO A 282 14.44 25.12 1.70
CA PRO A 282 15.19 26.02 2.57
C PRO A 282 14.45 27.32 2.90
N ILE A 283 14.93 28.01 3.91
CA ILE A 283 14.40 29.33 4.29
C ILE A 283 14.49 30.28 3.09
N HIS A 284 13.45 31.11 2.88
CA HIS A 284 13.34 32.07 1.76
C HIS A 284 13.47 31.48 0.34
N ALA A 285 13.27 30.18 0.17
CA ALA A 285 13.18 29.57 -1.16
C ALA A 285 11.86 29.88 -1.91
N GLY A 286 10.87 30.51 -1.25
CA GLY A 286 9.59 30.88 -1.88
C GLY A 286 8.40 30.00 -1.49
N LYS A 287 8.52 29.18 -0.42
CA LYS A 287 7.43 28.29 0.05
C LYS A 287 6.11 29.03 0.30
N SER A 288 6.16 30.08 1.10
CA SER A 288 4.94 30.86 1.41
C SER A 288 4.30 31.52 0.18
N THR A 289 5.12 31.85 -0.82
CA THR A 289 4.64 32.36 -2.13
C THR A 289 3.92 31.25 -2.89
N ALA A 290 4.50 30.04 -2.91
CA ALA A 290 3.87 28.90 -3.55
C ALA A 290 2.58 28.50 -2.82
N SER A 291 2.58 28.46 -1.49
CA SER A 291 1.38 28.18 -0.70
C SER A 291 0.26 29.15 -1.00
N ARG A 292 0.56 30.46 -1.08
CA ARG A 292 -0.40 31.52 -1.46
C ARG A 292 -0.89 31.36 -2.92
N PHE A 293 -0.02 30.93 -3.83
CA PHE A 293 -0.39 30.68 -5.22
C PHE A 293 -1.48 29.61 -5.33
N PHE A 294 -1.39 28.52 -4.57
CA PHE A 294 -2.41 27.47 -4.51
C PHE A 294 -3.65 27.92 -3.74
N GLU A 295 -3.48 28.66 -2.63
CA GLU A 295 -4.60 29.24 -1.86
C GLU A 295 -5.49 30.11 -2.77
N ASN A 296 -4.91 30.97 -3.61
CA ASN A 296 -5.62 31.80 -4.57
C ASN A 296 -6.35 30.96 -5.67
N ARG A 297 -6.10 29.66 -5.75
CA ARG A 297 -6.78 28.70 -6.63
C ARG A 297 -7.77 27.80 -5.89
N GLY A 298 -8.11 28.16 -4.66
CA GLY A 298 -9.11 27.45 -3.87
C GLY A 298 -8.58 26.26 -3.08
N TRP A 299 -7.26 26.08 -3.02
CA TRP A 299 -6.67 25.06 -2.15
C TRP A 299 -6.65 25.56 -0.71
N ARG A 300 -6.96 24.70 0.23
CA ARG A 300 -6.73 24.96 1.64
C ARG A 300 -5.24 24.90 1.95
N VAL A 301 -4.76 25.71 2.90
CA VAL A 301 -3.36 25.68 3.35
C VAL A 301 -3.29 25.30 4.83
N PHE A 302 -2.54 24.25 5.13
CA PHE A 302 -2.09 23.90 6.46
C PHE A 302 -0.64 24.35 6.61
N ASP A 303 -0.43 25.43 7.33
CA ASP A 303 0.88 26.01 7.61
C ASP A 303 1.34 25.50 8.99
N ALA A 304 2.28 24.54 9.01
CA ALA A 304 2.76 23.94 10.25
C ALA A 304 3.39 24.94 11.22
N ASP A 305 4.05 26.00 10.73
CA ASP A 305 4.64 27.05 11.59
C ASP A 305 3.56 27.85 12.30
N LYS A 306 2.43 28.13 11.63
CA LYS A 306 1.27 28.80 12.24
C LYS A 306 0.59 27.91 13.27
N GLU A 307 0.42 26.62 12.96
CA GLU A 307 -0.19 25.67 13.88
C GLU A 307 0.69 25.47 15.12
N VAL A 308 2.00 25.34 14.99
CA VAL A 308 2.92 25.30 16.15
C VAL A 308 2.79 26.57 17.01
N LYS A 309 2.74 27.76 16.39
CA LYS A 309 2.51 29.01 17.14
C LYS A 309 1.17 29.03 17.86
N ALA A 310 0.14 28.43 17.28
CA ALA A 310 -1.16 28.27 17.93
C ALA A 310 -1.09 27.32 19.14
N LEU A 311 -0.38 26.20 19.01
CA LEU A 311 -0.14 25.26 20.10
C LEU A 311 0.54 25.91 21.30
N TYR A 312 1.41 26.90 21.11
CA TYR A 312 2.07 27.64 22.18
C TYR A 312 1.12 28.56 23.01
N ARG A 313 -0.18 28.60 22.69
CA ARG A 313 -1.21 29.21 23.52
C ARG A 313 -1.88 28.19 24.46
N ASN A 314 -1.64 26.89 24.27
CA ASN A 314 -2.17 25.81 25.09
C ASN A 314 -1.40 25.71 26.40
N ARG A 315 -2.11 25.70 27.54
CA ARG A 315 -1.52 25.64 28.88
C ARG A 315 -0.71 24.37 29.14
N ASP A 316 -1.17 23.25 28.62
CA ASP A 316 -0.48 21.96 28.79
C ASP A 316 0.84 21.95 28.02
N ILE A 317 0.85 22.43 26.78
CA ILE A 317 2.08 22.58 25.98
C ILE A 317 3.08 23.52 26.69
N LEU A 318 2.60 24.62 27.28
CA LEU A 318 3.47 25.52 28.02
C LEU A 318 4.02 24.89 29.30
N ARG A 319 3.24 24.04 29.96
CA ARG A 319 3.70 23.26 31.13
C ARG A 319 4.79 22.27 30.72
N ASP A 320 4.56 21.51 29.65
CA ASP A 320 5.50 20.52 29.13
C ASP A 320 6.78 21.19 28.65
N MET A 321 6.66 22.37 28.00
CA MET A 321 7.80 23.18 27.60
C MET A 321 8.68 23.57 28.80
N LYS A 322 8.08 24.00 29.90
CA LYS A 322 8.84 24.31 31.14
C LYS A 322 9.55 23.11 31.73
N ALA A 323 8.90 21.92 31.66
CA ALA A 323 9.46 20.70 32.17
C ALA A 323 10.63 20.22 31.33
N MET A 324 10.52 20.27 29.99
CA MET A 324 11.50 19.74 29.04
C MET A 324 12.63 20.75 28.74
N LEU A 325 12.30 22.02 28.58
CA LEU A 325 13.23 23.06 28.12
C LEU A 325 13.66 24.06 29.21
N GLY A 326 13.17 23.87 30.42
CA GLY A 326 13.50 24.72 31.57
C GLY A 326 12.51 25.83 31.82
N LYS A 327 12.44 26.32 33.09
CA LYS A 327 11.46 27.30 33.55
C LYS A 327 11.49 28.64 32.79
N GLN A 328 12.65 29.02 32.27
CA GLN A 328 12.84 30.26 31.50
C GLN A 328 12.25 30.21 30.08
N SER A 329 11.90 29.02 29.57
CA SER A 329 11.24 28.85 28.28
C SER A 329 9.87 29.51 28.18
N VAL A 330 9.22 29.75 29.33
CA VAL A 330 7.93 30.42 29.43
C VAL A 330 7.97 31.53 30.46
N ALA A 331 7.71 32.75 30.02
CA ALA A 331 7.64 33.95 30.87
C ALA A 331 6.24 34.59 30.82
N ARG A 332 5.65 34.87 31.97
CA ARG A 332 4.31 35.49 32.08
C ARG A 332 3.21 34.77 31.27
N GLY A 333 3.26 33.45 31.26
CA GLY A 333 2.29 32.61 30.52
C GLY A 333 2.44 32.58 28.99
N LYS A 334 3.55 33.11 28.48
CA LYS A 334 3.91 33.11 27.04
C LYS A 334 5.28 32.50 26.84
N ILE A 335 5.53 31.97 25.64
CA ILE A 335 6.86 31.48 25.28
C ILE A 335 7.89 32.62 25.37
N ASN A 336 9.13 32.24 25.66
CA ASN A 336 10.29 33.14 25.62
C ASN A 336 11.13 32.83 24.37
N PRO A 337 10.91 33.53 23.24
CA PRO A 337 11.56 33.21 21.98
C PRO A 337 13.09 33.34 21.98
N SER A 338 13.60 34.30 22.78
CA SER A 338 15.04 34.53 22.89
C SER A 338 15.74 33.36 23.58
N TYR A 339 15.15 32.92 24.70
CA TYR A 339 15.64 31.76 25.44
C TYR A 339 15.56 30.45 24.59
N LEU A 340 14.44 30.24 23.92
CA LEU A 340 14.29 29.06 23.07
C LEU A 340 15.30 29.03 21.91
N ARG A 341 15.59 30.18 21.30
CA ARG A 341 16.62 30.26 20.25
C ARG A 341 18.00 29.85 20.78
N SER A 342 18.39 30.35 21.95
CA SER A 342 19.66 29.96 22.60
C SER A 342 19.69 28.46 22.89
N VAL A 343 18.69 27.93 23.59
CA VAL A 343 18.63 26.51 23.97
C VAL A 343 18.66 25.58 22.75
N PHE A 344 17.97 25.94 21.68
CA PHE A 344 17.95 25.12 20.45
C PHE A 344 19.21 25.26 19.61
N ALA A 345 19.93 26.39 19.70
CA ALA A 345 21.25 26.55 19.09
C ALA A 345 22.30 25.71 19.82
N ASP A 346 22.25 25.70 21.16
CA ASP A 346 23.20 25.00 22.01
C ASP A 346 22.97 23.48 22.04
N SER A 347 21.73 23.01 21.82
CA SER A 347 21.37 21.60 21.86
C SER A 347 20.40 21.18 20.76
N PRO A 348 20.92 20.79 19.58
CA PRO A 348 20.10 20.22 18.49
C PRO A 348 19.30 18.98 18.91
N ALA A 349 19.83 18.19 19.85
CA ALA A 349 19.14 16.99 20.37
C ALA A 349 17.88 17.37 21.16
N LEU A 350 17.96 18.40 22.01
CA LEU A 350 16.83 18.90 22.79
C LEU A 350 15.77 19.50 21.88
N ARG A 351 16.17 20.21 20.83
CA ARG A 351 15.27 20.68 19.79
C ARG A 351 14.53 19.55 19.12
N SER A 352 15.23 18.50 18.69
CA SER A 352 14.63 17.32 18.05
C SER A 352 13.64 16.61 18.97
N THR A 353 13.96 16.51 20.26
CA THR A 353 13.07 15.91 21.26
C THR A 353 11.79 16.75 21.43
N TRP A 354 11.92 18.06 21.44
CA TRP A 354 10.77 18.97 21.52
C TRP A 354 9.91 18.92 20.25
N GLU A 355 10.52 18.92 19.08
CA GLU A 355 9.80 18.77 17.80
C GLU A 355 8.99 17.45 17.77
N LYS A 356 9.59 16.33 18.20
CA LYS A 356 8.88 15.05 18.33
C LYS A 356 7.74 15.08 19.33
N HIS A 357 7.89 15.82 20.43
CA HIS A 357 6.80 15.99 21.42
C HIS A 357 5.59 16.72 20.83
N LEU A 358 5.82 17.68 19.93
CA LEU A 358 4.74 18.43 19.27
C LEU A 358 4.06 17.64 18.13
N GLU A 359 4.70 16.64 17.57
CA GLU A 359 4.22 15.94 16.37
C GLU A 359 2.81 15.35 16.51
N PRO A 360 2.43 14.64 17.61
CA PRO A 360 1.08 14.13 17.79
C PRO A 360 -0.01 15.21 17.82
N PHE A 361 0.33 16.41 18.31
CA PHE A 361 -0.60 17.55 18.35
C PHE A 361 -0.79 18.14 16.96
N LEU A 362 0.29 18.23 16.17
CA LEU A 362 0.23 18.66 14.77
C LEU A 362 -0.54 17.68 13.91
N GLU A 363 -0.35 16.38 14.09
CA GLU A 363 -1.13 15.36 13.37
C GLU A 363 -2.62 15.47 13.69
N ARG A 364 -3.00 15.64 14.94
CA ARG A 364 -4.40 15.84 15.31
C ARG A 364 -4.99 17.08 14.64
N ARG A 365 -4.25 18.20 14.66
CA ARG A 365 -4.67 19.42 13.96
C ARG A 365 -4.81 19.24 12.47
N PHE A 366 -3.87 18.53 11.86
CA PHE A 366 -3.91 18.20 10.44
C PHE A 366 -5.15 17.35 10.10
N GLU A 367 -5.44 16.29 10.86
CA GLU A 367 -6.63 15.47 10.65
C GLU A 367 -7.94 16.25 10.85
N GLU A 368 -7.99 17.20 11.80
CA GLU A 368 -9.13 18.11 11.96
C GLU A 368 -9.34 18.98 10.71
N VAL A 369 -8.26 19.58 10.18
CA VAL A 369 -8.32 20.38 8.95
C VAL A 369 -8.72 19.53 7.76
N LYS A 370 -8.09 18.38 7.58
CA LYS A 370 -8.38 17.43 6.49
C LYS A 370 -9.83 16.97 6.51
N SER A 371 -10.36 16.65 7.70
CA SER A 371 -11.76 16.22 7.88
C SER A 371 -12.77 17.35 7.62
N SER A 372 -12.34 18.62 7.67
CA SER A 372 -13.18 19.78 7.38
C SER A 372 -13.19 20.18 5.89
N LEU A 373 -12.39 19.52 5.05
CA LEU A 373 -12.34 19.80 3.63
C LEU A 373 -13.66 19.40 2.95
N LYS A 374 -14.06 20.21 1.99
CA LYS A 374 -15.20 19.88 1.13
C LYS A 374 -14.79 18.87 0.06
N PRO A 375 -15.72 18.07 -0.48
CA PRO A 375 -15.44 17.22 -1.63
C PRO A 375 -14.78 18.03 -2.76
N GLY A 376 -13.65 17.57 -3.27
CA GLY A 376 -12.88 18.24 -4.30
C GLY A 376 -12.01 19.43 -3.85
N GLU A 377 -12.02 19.78 -2.57
CA GLU A 377 -11.11 20.78 -2.01
C GLU A 377 -9.74 20.16 -1.75
N ASN A 378 -8.69 20.66 -2.39
CA ASN A 378 -7.32 20.18 -2.21
C ASN A 378 -6.59 20.91 -1.08
N LEU A 379 -5.50 20.31 -0.57
CA LEU A 379 -4.77 20.82 0.60
C LEU A 379 -3.28 21.00 0.28
N VAL A 380 -2.76 22.17 0.59
CA VAL A 380 -1.31 22.41 0.70
C VAL A 380 -0.87 22.15 2.13
N LEU A 381 0.14 21.33 2.31
CA LEU A 381 0.80 21.06 3.56
C LEU A 381 2.18 21.75 3.57
N ASP A 382 2.22 22.99 4.09
CA ASP A 382 3.46 23.78 4.16
C ASP A 382 4.22 23.42 5.44
N VAL A 383 5.27 22.59 5.26
CA VAL A 383 6.13 22.12 6.36
C VAL A 383 7.59 22.30 5.97
N PRO A 384 8.32 23.21 6.59
CA PRO A 384 9.73 23.49 6.24
C PRO A 384 10.63 22.24 6.28
N LEU A 385 10.41 21.35 7.23
CA LEU A 385 11.19 20.14 7.46
C LEU A 385 10.36 18.87 7.22
N LEU A 386 9.59 18.85 6.17
CA LEU A 386 8.63 17.76 5.86
C LEU A 386 9.29 16.37 5.88
N ALA A 387 10.53 16.24 5.41
CA ALA A 387 11.24 14.95 5.40
C ALA A 387 11.45 14.35 6.81
N ARG A 388 11.38 15.14 7.87
CA ARG A 388 11.51 14.71 9.27
C ARG A 388 10.17 14.55 9.97
N SER A 389 9.10 15.15 9.46
CA SER A 389 7.76 15.08 10.03
C SER A 389 7.02 13.82 9.58
N SER A 390 6.20 13.26 10.47
CA SER A 390 5.25 12.19 10.13
C SER A 390 4.19 12.65 9.12
N LEU A 391 3.91 13.94 9.04
CA LEU A 391 2.98 14.53 8.07
C LEU A 391 3.35 14.23 6.60
N ARG A 392 4.63 13.91 6.31
CA ARG A 392 5.05 13.47 4.96
C ARG A 392 4.29 12.26 4.43
N PHE A 393 3.76 11.41 5.32
CA PHE A 393 3.04 10.21 4.92
C PHE A 393 1.61 10.49 4.44
N HIS A 394 1.13 11.71 4.63
CA HIS A 394 -0.17 12.16 4.15
C HIS A 394 -0.12 12.82 2.78
N CYS A 395 1.09 13.16 2.28
CA CYS A 395 1.24 13.84 1.00
C CYS A 395 1.07 12.87 -0.18
N ASP A 396 0.24 13.25 -1.16
CA ASP A 396 0.16 12.58 -2.45
C ASP A 396 1.36 12.93 -3.34
N SER A 397 1.88 14.14 -3.20
CA SER A 397 3.13 14.58 -3.81
C SER A 397 3.83 15.62 -2.95
N VAL A 398 5.12 15.82 -3.21
CA VAL A 398 5.94 16.80 -2.50
C VAL A 398 6.65 17.70 -3.48
N LEU A 399 6.44 19.01 -3.34
CA LEU A 399 7.15 20.07 -4.04
C LEU A 399 8.34 20.54 -3.19
N LEU A 400 9.54 20.35 -3.68
CA LEU A 400 10.75 20.93 -3.14
C LEU A 400 11.06 22.23 -3.88
N LEU A 401 11.01 23.33 -3.14
CA LEU A 401 11.46 24.64 -3.63
C LEU A 401 12.90 24.88 -3.23
N LEU A 402 13.75 25.15 -4.20
CA LEU A 402 15.15 25.54 -4.02
C LEU A 402 15.34 26.99 -4.49
N ALA A 403 16.33 27.67 -3.96
CA ALA A 403 16.81 28.95 -4.46
C ALA A 403 18.28 29.11 -4.12
N PRO A 404 19.10 29.76 -4.97
CA PRO A 404 20.49 30.05 -4.69
C PRO A 404 20.65 30.79 -3.35
N GLU A 405 21.76 30.51 -2.64
CA GLU A 405 21.99 31.10 -1.33
C GLU A 405 22.07 32.61 -1.41
N SER A 406 22.68 33.13 -2.47
CA SER A 406 22.76 34.57 -2.74
C SER A 406 21.39 35.25 -2.81
N GLU A 407 20.43 34.63 -3.51
CA GLU A 407 19.07 35.17 -3.59
C GLU A 407 18.32 35.07 -2.25
N ARG A 408 18.48 33.96 -1.54
CA ARG A 408 17.88 33.79 -0.20
C ARG A 408 18.42 34.81 0.78
N LYS A 409 19.73 35.11 0.72
CA LYS A 409 20.40 36.14 1.51
C LYS A 409 19.82 37.54 1.19
N ALA A 410 19.74 37.89 -0.06
CA ALA A 410 19.18 39.17 -0.51
C ALA A 410 17.72 39.34 -0.05
N ARG A 411 16.87 38.29 -0.15
CA ARG A 411 15.48 38.31 0.32
C ARG A 411 15.39 38.51 1.85
N LEU A 412 16.28 37.91 2.63
CA LEU A 412 16.37 38.09 4.09
C LEU A 412 16.77 39.51 4.48
N GLU A 413 17.79 40.07 3.79
CA GLU A 413 18.27 41.42 4.02
C GLU A 413 17.22 42.48 3.70
N LEU A 414 16.46 42.31 2.61
CA LEU A 414 15.31 43.18 2.28
C LEU A 414 14.22 43.18 3.36
N GLU A 415 14.07 42.08 4.11
CA GLU A 415 13.13 42.01 5.24
C GLU A 415 13.73 42.49 6.57
N GLY A 416 14.98 43.00 6.57
CA GLY A 416 15.66 43.47 7.78
C GLY A 416 16.00 42.37 8.78
N LYS A 417 16.19 41.13 8.32
CA LYS A 417 16.49 39.95 9.14
C LYS A 417 18.00 39.67 9.17
N ASP A 418 18.46 39.02 10.24
CA ASP A 418 19.83 38.46 10.33
C ASP A 418 19.99 37.32 9.30
N ALA A 419 20.46 37.69 8.12
CA ALA A 419 20.61 36.76 7.00
C ALA A 419 21.66 35.67 7.28
N ASP A 420 22.85 36.06 7.80
CA ASP A 420 23.96 35.12 8.02
C ASP A 420 23.63 34.11 9.14
N GLY A 421 23.02 34.55 10.24
CA GLY A 421 22.58 33.68 11.32
C GLY A 421 21.53 32.70 10.88
N LEU A 422 20.54 33.15 10.11
CA LEU A 422 19.46 32.28 9.61
C LEU A 422 19.92 31.28 8.53
N LEU A 423 20.85 31.68 7.65
CA LEU A 423 21.40 30.78 6.66
C LEU A 423 22.28 29.69 7.29
N LYS A 424 23.12 30.05 8.30
CA LYS A 424 23.89 29.05 9.06
C LYS A 424 22.99 28.04 9.77
N LEU A 425 21.93 28.51 10.41
CA LEU A 425 20.93 27.61 11.03
C LEU A 425 20.30 26.68 9.98
N ASN A 426 20.00 27.19 8.80
CA ASN A 426 19.38 26.43 7.71
C ASN A 426 20.36 25.43 7.06
N ALA A 427 21.66 25.74 7.00
CA ALA A 427 22.69 24.85 6.46
C ALA A 427 22.84 23.54 7.28
N SER A 428 22.44 23.56 8.55
CA SER A 428 22.43 22.36 9.41
C SER A 428 21.35 21.33 9.06
N TYR A 429 20.43 21.65 8.12
CA TYR A 429 19.35 20.74 7.72
C TYR A 429 19.77 19.88 6.52
N PRO A 430 19.61 18.53 6.63
CA PRO A 430 19.96 17.64 5.54
C PRO A 430 18.90 17.70 4.43
N PHE A 431 19.02 18.63 3.50
CA PHE A 431 18.10 18.74 2.35
C PHE A 431 18.16 17.54 1.39
N GLU A 432 19.18 16.70 1.47
CA GLU A 432 19.23 15.43 0.73
C GLU A 432 18.02 14.52 1.04
N ALA A 433 17.54 14.51 2.29
CA ALA A 433 16.32 13.79 2.64
C ALA A 433 15.08 14.39 1.96
N SER A 434 15.03 15.71 1.81
CA SER A 434 13.95 16.41 1.11
C SER A 434 13.99 16.16 -0.40
N LYS A 435 15.18 16.09 -1.01
CA LYS A 435 15.32 15.71 -2.43
C LYS A 435 14.81 14.30 -2.70
N ARG A 436 15.14 13.34 -1.82
CA ARG A 436 14.61 11.97 -1.94
C ARG A 436 13.10 11.88 -1.80
N LEU A 437 12.51 12.78 -1.02
CA LEU A 437 11.06 12.84 -0.82
C LEU A 437 10.34 13.55 -1.97
N ALA A 438 11.03 14.46 -2.67
CA ALA A 438 10.43 15.33 -3.68
C ALA A 438 9.86 14.54 -4.87
N THR A 439 8.61 14.87 -5.21
CA THR A 439 7.97 14.47 -6.47
C THR A 439 8.28 15.49 -7.55
N TYR A 440 8.30 16.76 -7.17
CA TYR A 440 8.62 17.90 -8.04
C TYR A 440 9.69 18.76 -7.40
N GLU A 441 10.61 19.26 -8.22
CA GLU A 441 11.63 20.21 -7.81
C GLU A 441 11.52 21.49 -8.65
N ILE A 442 11.52 22.64 -8.00
CA ILE A 442 11.54 23.95 -8.65
C ILE A 442 12.69 24.77 -8.09
N GLU A 443 13.59 25.17 -8.94
CA GLU A 443 14.55 26.24 -8.65
C GLU A 443 13.89 27.59 -8.83
N ASN A 444 13.74 28.33 -7.74
CA ASN A 444 13.13 29.64 -7.70
C ASN A 444 14.22 30.72 -7.89
N GLU A 445 14.63 30.86 -9.14
CA GLU A 445 15.51 31.90 -9.63
C GLU A 445 14.67 32.96 -10.36
N GLY A 446 14.80 34.23 -9.97
CA GLY A 446 14.10 35.33 -10.61
C GLY A 446 12.90 35.85 -9.81
N ASP A 447 11.97 36.46 -10.53
CA ASP A 447 10.82 37.17 -9.97
C ASP A 447 9.61 36.27 -9.65
N LEU A 448 8.58 36.88 -9.09
CA LEU A 448 7.32 36.22 -8.75
C LEU A 448 6.65 35.56 -9.97
N SER A 449 6.68 36.24 -11.13
CA SER A 449 6.04 35.77 -12.36
C SER A 449 6.70 34.49 -12.89
N ALA A 450 8.03 34.42 -12.79
CA ALA A 450 8.79 33.22 -13.17
C ALA A 450 8.43 32.03 -12.30
N LEU A 451 8.32 32.23 -10.98
CA LEU A 451 7.88 31.18 -10.05
C LEU A 451 6.46 30.72 -10.37
N GLU A 452 5.52 31.63 -10.54
CA GLU A 452 4.13 31.31 -10.86
C GLU A 452 3.99 30.53 -12.16
N LYS A 453 4.78 30.84 -13.17
CA LYS A 453 4.81 30.09 -14.44
C LYS A 453 5.27 28.65 -14.22
N LYS A 454 6.30 28.43 -13.39
CA LYS A 454 6.79 27.10 -13.04
C LYS A 454 5.74 26.31 -12.22
N LEU A 455 5.05 26.97 -11.27
CA LEU A 455 3.99 26.36 -10.48
C LEU A 455 2.76 25.98 -11.33
N LYS A 456 2.41 26.80 -12.31
CA LYS A 456 1.32 26.50 -13.27
C LYS A 456 1.60 25.28 -14.14
N ALA A 457 2.86 25.01 -14.42
CA ALA A 457 3.27 23.90 -15.28
C ALA A 457 3.30 22.55 -14.55
N LEU A 458 3.13 22.54 -13.23
CA LEU A 458 3.07 21.30 -12.47
C LEU A 458 1.82 20.49 -12.85
N PRO A 459 1.95 19.18 -13.09
CA PRO A 459 0.83 18.30 -13.41
C PRO A 459 0.05 17.95 -12.12
N LEU A 460 -0.61 18.94 -11.55
CA LEU A 460 -1.46 18.80 -10.36
C LEU A 460 -2.94 18.81 -10.78
N PRO A 461 -3.84 18.22 -9.96
CA PRO A 461 -5.27 18.19 -10.28
C PRO A 461 -5.91 19.59 -10.25
#